data_cea921203abbf14212b34496dfda2aa8
#
_entry.id   cea921203abbf14212b34496dfda2aa8
#
_cell.length_a   1.000
_cell.length_b   1.000
_cell.length_c   1.000
_cell.angle_alpha   90.00
_cell.angle_beta   90.00
_cell.angle_gamma   90.00
#
_symmetry.space_group_name_H-M   'P 1'
#
loop_
_entity.id
_entity.type
_entity.pdbx_description
1 polymer ?
#
loop_
_entity_poly.entity_id
_entity_poly.type
_entity_poly.pdbx_seq_one_letter_code
_entity_poly.pdbx_strand_id
1 'polypeptide(L)'
;MTDPVLDPSTSSGVPAGPAGTLRWANIVLLVVAVLLLATTALLFTRDAAATPGDSKAEALSQQYEDVTAAARAETLAFLTVDYKNMDPLIQEVLDGATGAFKSQYRRTRGTLKATARQGRSEATGKVREVGIGDIEGDTAIAFVAADGSVTNKNTDGQAQPRAYRFKLTMLRKGDKWLTSDLQLLS
;
A
#
# COMPACT_ATOMS: atom_id res chain seq x y z
N MET A 1 -79.57 53.89 55.46
CA MET A 1 -80.07 52.80 56.26
C MET A 1 -79.41 51.52 55.82
N THR A 2 -78.54 51.06 56.64
CA THR A 2 -78.07 49.74 56.89
C THR A 2 -77.19 49.04 55.78
N ASP A 3 -75.96 49.02 56.09
CA ASP A 3 -75.02 48.04 55.71
C ASP A 3 -75.43 46.61 56.03
N PRO A 4 -74.87 45.59 55.37
CA PRO A 4 -73.77 44.91 56.00
C PRO A 4 -72.77 44.32 55.02
N VAL A 5 -71.54 44.46 55.43
CA VAL A 5 -70.52 43.47 55.78
C VAL A 5 -70.12 42.45 54.73
N LEU A 6 -68.94 42.66 54.26
CA LEU A 6 -68.11 41.76 53.48
C LEU A 6 -67.29 40.87 54.40
N ASP A 7 -67.22 39.65 54.10
CA ASP A 7 -66.21 38.72 54.62
C ASP A 7 -65.22 38.30 53.50
N PRO A 8 -63.94 38.38 53.79
CA PRO A 8 -62.92 37.95 52.83
C PRO A 8 -62.28 36.62 53.27
N SER A 9 -62.09 35.75 52.39
CA SER A 9 -60.95 34.86 52.38
C SER A 9 -61.19 33.66 51.50
N THR A 10 -60.61 33.76 50.34
CA THR A 10 -60.30 32.54 49.57
C THR A 10 -58.84 32.54 49.26
N SER A 11 -58.09 31.83 50.05
CA SER A 11 -56.72 31.56 49.88
C SER A 11 -56.60 30.48 48.77
N SER A 12 -56.06 30.88 47.64
CA SER A 12 -55.70 29.97 46.56
C SER A 12 -54.40 29.24 46.90
N GLY A 13 -54.53 27.99 47.29
CA GLY A 13 -53.38 27.08 47.40
C GLY A 13 -52.80 26.76 46.06
N VAL A 14 -51.54 27.12 45.87
CA VAL A 14 -50.70 26.65 44.72
C VAL A 14 -50.32 25.21 44.98
N PRO A 15 -50.60 24.27 44.07
CA PRO A 15 -50.12 22.91 44.24
C PRO A 15 -48.62 22.88 44.01
N ALA A 16 -47.86 22.45 45.00
CA ALA A 16 -46.47 22.13 44.90
C ALA A 16 -46.32 20.92 43.94
N GLY A 17 -45.76 21.14 42.76
CA GLY A 17 -45.39 20.07 41.82
C GLY A 17 -44.31 19.16 42.41
N PRO A 18 -44.27 17.86 41.99
CA PRO A 18 -43.35 16.88 42.56
C PRO A 18 -41.91 17.13 42.06
N ALA A 19 -41.12 17.84 42.85
CA ALA A 19 -39.69 18.10 42.60
C ALA A 19 -38.79 16.84 42.68
N GLY A 20 -39.38 15.67 42.91
CA GLY A 20 -38.65 14.40 43.03
C GLY A 20 -38.40 13.67 41.72
N THR A 21 -39.31 13.80 40.75
CA THR A 21 -39.25 13.03 39.49
C THR A 21 -38.20 13.54 38.50
N LEU A 22 -37.91 14.84 38.51
CA LEU A 22 -36.94 15.46 37.62
C LEU A 22 -35.49 15.10 37.98
N ARG A 23 -35.21 14.87 39.25
CA ARG A 23 -33.90 14.44 39.74
C ARG A 23 -33.61 12.96 39.37
N TRP A 24 -34.62 12.11 39.46
CA TRP A 24 -34.50 10.68 39.09
C TRP A 24 -34.32 10.53 37.58
N ALA A 25 -35.04 11.25 36.76
CA ALA A 25 -34.89 11.24 35.31
C ALA A 25 -33.49 11.68 34.88
N ASN A 26 -32.90 12.68 35.50
CA ASN A 26 -31.53 13.13 35.22
C ASN A 26 -30.47 12.09 35.66
N ILE A 27 -30.68 11.39 36.77
CA ILE A 27 -29.78 10.32 37.23
C ILE A 27 -29.85 9.14 36.27
N VAL A 28 -31.03 8.74 35.83
CA VAL A 28 -31.20 7.65 34.84
C VAL A 28 -30.54 8.01 33.49
N LEU A 29 -30.70 9.25 33.02
CA LEU A 29 -30.07 9.78 31.82
C LEU A 29 -28.54 9.76 31.94
N LEU A 30 -28.01 10.13 33.08
CA LEU A 30 -26.57 10.14 33.33
C LEU A 30 -25.99 8.73 33.39
N VAL A 31 -26.68 7.77 33.98
CA VAL A 31 -26.30 6.34 34.01
C VAL A 31 -26.35 5.76 32.61
N VAL A 32 -27.36 6.05 31.81
CA VAL A 32 -27.45 5.61 30.42
C VAL A 32 -26.35 6.22 29.58
N ALA A 33 -26.02 7.49 29.74
CA ALA A 33 -24.92 8.14 29.05
C ALA A 33 -23.56 7.55 29.42
N VAL A 34 -23.32 7.24 30.69
CA VAL A 34 -22.08 6.57 31.14
C VAL A 34 -22.01 5.13 30.62
N LEU A 35 -23.10 4.38 30.57
CA LEU A 35 -23.15 3.04 29.98
C LEU A 35 -22.91 3.09 28.48
N LEU A 36 -23.45 4.07 27.75
CA LEU A 36 -23.19 4.25 26.32
C LEU A 36 -21.72 4.65 26.04
N LEU A 37 -21.12 5.49 26.87
CA LEU A 37 -19.70 5.84 26.77
C LEU A 37 -18.81 4.66 27.13
N ALA A 38 -19.16 3.85 28.12
CA ALA A 38 -18.42 2.65 28.47
C ALA A 38 -18.50 1.57 27.37
N THR A 39 -19.67 1.39 26.74
CA THR A 39 -19.84 0.45 25.62
C THR A 39 -19.12 0.92 24.36
N THR A 40 -19.13 2.23 24.05
CA THR A 40 -18.33 2.78 22.94
C THR A 40 -16.83 2.65 23.21
N ALA A 41 -16.35 2.95 24.40
CA ALA A 41 -14.95 2.75 24.78
C ALA A 41 -14.52 1.27 24.67
N LEU A 42 -15.41 0.33 25.09
CA LEU A 42 -15.17 -1.11 25.01
C LEU A 42 -15.13 -1.62 23.55
N LEU A 43 -15.93 -1.02 22.65
CA LEU A 43 -15.90 -1.34 21.22
C LEU A 43 -14.63 -0.79 20.56
N PHE A 44 -14.22 0.45 20.89
CA PHE A 44 -12.97 1.02 20.38
C PHE A 44 -11.71 0.29 20.87
N THR A 45 -11.73 -0.28 22.09
CA THR A 45 -10.59 -1.09 22.59
C THR A 45 -10.56 -2.51 22.02
N ARG A 46 -11.69 -3.02 21.50
CA ARG A 46 -11.74 -4.33 20.83
C ARG A 46 -11.15 -4.30 19.41
N ASP A 47 -11.31 -3.20 18.68
CA ASP A 47 -10.68 -3.03 17.36
C ASP A 47 -9.15 -2.83 17.45
N ALA A 48 -8.62 -2.49 18.64
CA ALA A 48 -7.18 -2.38 18.88
C ALA A 48 -6.49 -3.70 19.29
N ALA A 49 -7.27 -4.76 19.53
CA ALA A 49 -6.74 -6.10 19.75
C ALA A 49 -6.75 -6.85 18.40
N ALA A 50 -5.75 -6.55 17.54
CA ALA A 50 -5.50 -7.34 16.33
C ALA A 50 -5.47 -8.82 16.72
N THR A 51 -6.40 -9.60 16.18
CA THR A 51 -6.40 -11.05 16.36
C THR A 51 -5.09 -11.59 15.77
N PRO A 52 -4.46 -12.63 16.32
CA PRO A 52 -3.23 -13.20 15.74
C PRO A 52 -3.38 -13.64 14.28
N GLY A 53 -4.63 -13.82 13.80
CA GLY A 53 -4.97 -14.07 12.40
C GLY A 53 -4.85 -12.81 11.53
N ASP A 54 -5.27 -11.66 12.02
CA ASP A 54 -5.25 -10.39 11.27
C ASP A 54 -3.82 -9.92 11.06
N SER A 55 -2.96 -10.01 12.08
CA SER A 55 -1.54 -9.65 11.97
C SER A 55 -0.77 -10.54 10.98
N LYS A 56 -1.14 -11.82 10.87
CA LYS A 56 -0.53 -12.74 9.89
C LYS A 56 -1.01 -12.42 8.46
N ALA A 57 -2.28 -12.08 8.28
CA ALA A 57 -2.84 -11.68 6.99
C ALA A 57 -2.25 -10.33 6.53
N GLU A 58 -2.09 -9.37 7.43
CA GLU A 58 -1.44 -8.09 7.16
C GLU A 58 0.04 -8.27 6.77
N ALA A 59 0.79 -9.10 7.50
CA ALA A 59 2.18 -9.39 7.18
C ALA A 59 2.34 -10.06 5.81
N LEU A 60 1.42 -10.96 5.44
CA LEU A 60 1.41 -11.59 4.13
C LEU A 60 1.07 -10.58 3.03
N SER A 61 0.06 -9.74 3.25
CA SER A 61 -0.31 -8.67 2.32
C SER A 61 0.86 -7.72 2.05
N GLN A 62 1.54 -7.27 3.11
CA GLN A 62 2.72 -6.44 3.00
C GLN A 62 3.84 -7.12 2.21
N GLN A 63 4.05 -8.41 2.44
CA GLN A 63 5.05 -9.19 1.71
C GLN A 63 4.73 -9.26 0.20
N TYR A 64 3.47 -9.44 -0.18
CA TYR A 64 3.02 -9.40 -1.58
C TYR A 64 3.26 -8.02 -2.21
N GLU A 65 2.98 -6.95 -1.48
CA GLU A 65 3.22 -5.58 -1.94
C GLU A 65 4.70 -5.31 -2.16
N ASP A 66 5.56 -5.71 -1.23
CA ASP A 66 7.00 -5.53 -1.30
C ASP A 66 7.62 -6.28 -2.49
N VAL A 67 7.22 -7.55 -2.71
CA VAL A 67 7.65 -8.33 -3.87
C VAL A 67 7.19 -7.69 -5.17
N THR A 68 5.93 -7.25 -5.22
CA THR A 68 5.35 -6.59 -6.40
C THR A 68 6.09 -5.30 -6.74
N ALA A 69 6.36 -4.47 -5.73
CA ALA A 69 7.10 -3.21 -5.91
C ALA A 69 8.53 -3.46 -6.40
N ALA A 70 9.24 -4.42 -5.80
CA ALA A 70 10.60 -4.77 -6.19
C ALA A 70 10.68 -5.36 -7.61
N ALA A 71 9.76 -6.27 -7.97
CA ALA A 71 9.70 -6.85 -9.31
C ALA A 71 9.39 -5.79 -10.38
N ARG A 72 8.50 -4.85 -10.08
CA ARG A 72 8.18 -3.70 -10.95
C ARG A 72 9.40 -2.80 -11.15
N ALA A 73 10.07 -2.42 -10.08
CA ALA A 73 11.23 -1.54 -10.13
C ALA A 73 12.38 -2.16 -10.94
N GLU A 74 12.71 -3.42 -10.67
CA GLU A 74 13.77 -4.14 -11.39
C GLU A 74 13.46 -4.30 -12.88
N THR A 75 12.21 -4.61 -13.24
CA THR A 75 11.80 -4.71 -14.63
C THR A 75 11.91 -3.37 -15.36
N LEU A 76 11.54 -2.27 -14.73
CA LEU A 76 11.68 -0.92 -15.31
C LEU A 76 13.15 -0.57 -15.50
N ALA A 77 14.00 -0.79 -14.49
CA ALA A 77 15.44 -0.57 -14.59
C ALA A 77 16.04 -1.39 -15.74
N PHE A 78 15.68 -2.67 -15.86
CA PHE A 78 16.16 -3.56 -16.91
C PHE A 78 15.72 -3.14 -18.34
N LEU A 79 14.52 -2.59 -18.48
CA LEU A 79 13.96 -2.14 -19.78
C LEU A 79 14.42 -0.73 -20.17
N THR A 80 15.06 0.02 -19.28
CA THR A 80 15.48 1.39 -19.54
C THR A 80 16.90 1.43 -20.08
N VAL A 81 17.08 2.02 -21.26
CA VAL A 81 18.39 2.18 -21.93
C VAL A 81 18.50 3.61 -22.45
N ASP A 82 19.60 4.27 -22.12
CA ASP A 82 20.06 5.52 -22.74
C ASP A 82 21.54 5.41 -23.02
N TYR A 83 21.89 5.26 -24.31
CA TYR A 83 23.28 5.08 -24.73
C TYR A 83 24.21 6.21 -24.30
N LYS A 84 23.68 7.40 -23.99
CA LYS A 84 24.46 8.55 -23.51
C LYS A 84 24.78 8.44 -22.03
N ASN A 85 23.92 7.75 -21.25
CA ASN A 85 23.96 7.72 -19.79
C ASN A 85 23.77 6.30 -19.21
N MET A 86 24.54 5.32 -19.68
CA MET A 86 24.40 3.91 -19.28
C MET A 86 24.87 3.60 -17.85
N ASP A 87 25.81 4.36 -17.29
CA ASP A 87 26.39 3.99 -15.99
C ASP A 87 25.40 3.99 -14.84
N PRO A 88 24.59 5.04 -14.61
CA PRO A 88 23.57 5.02 -13.56
C PRO A 88 22.49 3.98 -13.83
N LEU A 89 22.07 3.74 -15.07
CA LEU A 89 21.07 2.73 -15.43
C LEU A 89 21.57 1.31 -15.12
N ILE A 90 22.84 1.01 -15.42
CA ILE A 90 23.46 -0.26 -15.04
C ILE A 90 23.52 -0.40 -13.52
N GLN A 91 23.83 0.67 -12.80
CA GLN A 91 23.89 0.63 -11.35
C GLN A 91 22.51 0.37 -10.74
N GLU A 92 21.47 0.97 -11.28
CA GLU A 92 20.07 0.76 -10.84
C GLU A 92 19.69 -0.73 -10.94
N VAL A 93 19.96 -1.39 -12.06
CA VAL A 93 19.76 -2.85 -12.20
C VAL A 93 20.61 -3.64 -11.20
N LEU A 94 21.87 -3.24 -10.97
CA LEU A 94 22.73 -3.92 -10.01
C LEU A 94 22.26 -3.75 -8.57
N ASP A 95 21.61 -2.67 -8.24
CA ASP A 95 21.08 -2.40 -6.88
C ASP A 95 19.82 -3.22 -6.59
N GLY A 96 19.00 -3.49 -7.61
CA GLY A 96 17.83 -4.39 -7.53
C GLY A 96 18.16 -5.88 -7.71
N ALA A 97 19.41 -6.21 -8.06
CA ALA A 97 19.83 -7.58 -8.37
C ALA A 97 20.65 -8.24 -7.25
N THR A 98 20.63 -9.57 -7.22
CA THR A 98 21.46 -10.41 -6.35
C THR A 98 21.90 -11.69 -7.08
N GLY A 99 22.68 -12.53 -6.44
CA GLY A 99 23.02 -13.89 -6.91
C GLY A 99 23.64 -13.96 -8.32
N ALA A 100 23.16 -14.91 -9.10
CA ALA A 100 23.64 -15.20 -10.43
C ALA A 100 23.34 -14.06 -11.41
N PHE A 101 22.14 -13.51 -11.37
CA PHE A 101 21.72 -12.39 -12.22
C PHE A 101 22.63 -11.17 -12.03
N LYS A 102 22.86 -10.73 -10.80
CA LYS A 102 23.78 -9.63 -10.49
C LYS A 102 25.18 -9.87 -11.03
N SER A 103 25.69 -11.08 -10.81
CA SER A 103 27.05 -11.46 -11.23
C SER A 103 27.19 -11.46 -12.75
N GLN A 104 26.20 -11.99 -13.46
CA GLN A 104 26.17 -12.01 -14.92
C GLN A 104 26.04 -10.60 -15.49
N TYR A 105 25.08 -9.80 -14.99
CA TYR A 105 24.86 -8.42 -15.45
C TYR A 105 26.11 -7.56 -15.25
N ARG A 106 26.80 -7.71 -14.10
CA ARG A 106 28.07 -7.03 -13.83
C ARG A 106 29.16 -7.40 -14.82
N ARG A 107 29.28 -8.68 -15.18
CA ARG A 107 30.29 -9.14 -16.19
C ARG A 107 30.02 -8.58 -17.59
N THR A 108 28.75 -8.44 -17.96
CA THR A 108 28.36 -7.98 -19.32
C THR A 108 28.24 -6.47 -19.44
N ARG A 109 28.38 -5.70 -18.36
CA ARG A 109 28.17 -4.23 -18.35
C ARG A 109 28.97 -3.48 -19.41
N GLY A 110 30.21 -3.88 -19.65
CA GLY A 110 31.08 -3.26 -20.68
C GLY A 110 30.54 -3.49 -22.10
N THR A 111 30.14 -4.72 -22.41
CA THR A 111 29.51 -5.08 -23.68
C THR A 111 28.17 -4.36 -23.86
N LEU A 112 27.33 -4.31 -22.83
CA LEU A 112 26.06 -3.58 -22.86
C LEU A 112 26.26 -2.11 -23.22
N LYS A 113 27.20 -1.43 -22.56
CA LYS A 113 27.56 -0.03 -22.86
C LYS A 113 28.05 0.17 -24.27
N ALA A 114 28.98 -0.72 -24.75
CA ALA A 114 29.52 -0.64 -26.09
C ALA A 114 28.43 -0.84 -27.15
N THR A 115 27.60 -1.87 -27.00
CA THR A 115 26.46 -2.16 -27.89
C THR A 115 25.43 -1.01 -27.93
N ALA A 116 25.04 -0.49 -26.78
CA ALA A 116 24.11 0.62 -26.70
C ALA A 116 24.67 1.87 -27.41
N ARG A 117 25.94 2.22 -27.20
CA ARG A 117 26.59 3.34 -27.86
C ARG A 117 26.74 3.12 -29.38
N GLN A 118 27.15 1.94 -29.80
CA GLN A 118 27.31 1.61 -31.24
C GLN A 118 25.96 1.71 -31.97
N GLY A 119 24.90 1.17 -31.35
CA GLY A 119 23.53 1.21 -31.88
C GLY A 119 22.83 2.56 -31.71
N ARG A 120 23.34 3.47 -30.86
CA ARG A 120 22.64 4.65 -30.37
C ARG A 120 21.27 4.27 -29.81
N SER A 121 21.26 3.23 -28.95
CA SER A 121 20.04 2.62 -28.47
C SER A 121 19.45 3.42 -27.31
N GLU A 122 18.17 3.74 -27.42
CA GLU A 122 17.33 4.26 -26.36
C GLU A 122 16.14 3.31 -26.18
N ALA A 123 15.80 2.97 -24.96
CA ALA A 123 14.65 2.15 -24.66
C ALA A 123 13.96 2.64 -23.39
N THR A 124 12.64 2.53 -23.39
CA THR A 124 11.80 2.81 -22.23
C THR A 124 10.86 1.65 -21.99
N GLY A 125 10.50 1.42 -20.73
CA GLY A 125 9.56 0.39 -20.31
C GLY A 125 8.37 0.96 -19.56
N LYS A 126 7.26 0.22 -19.60
CA LYS A 126 6.09 0.43 -18.75
C LYS A 126 5.59 -0.93 -18.28
N VAL A 127 5.68 -1.20 -16.98
CA VAL A 127 5.07 -2.40 -16.40
C VAL A 127 3.55 -2.25 -16.43
N ARG A 128 2.90 -3.21 -17.05
CA ARG A 128 1.44 -3.32 -17.13
C ARG A 128 0.88 -4.03 -15.93
N GLU A 129 1.42 -5.20 -15.64
CA GLU A 129 0.91 -6.08 -14.59
C GLU A 129 2.07 -6.82 -13.92
N VAL A 130 1.91 -7.12 -12.64
CA VAL A 130 2.79 -8.01 -11.88
C VAL A 130 1.89 -9.02 -11.17
N GLY A 131 2.08 -10.29 -11.48
CA GLY A 131 1.45 -11.40 -10.79
C GLY A 131 2.47 -12.13 -9.92
N ILE A 132 2.11 -12.43 -8.68
CA ILE A 132 2.93 -13.25 -7.80
C ILE A 132 2.50 -14.70 -7.96
N GLY A 133 3.42 -15.57 -8.38
CA GLY A 133 3.16 -16.99 -8.53
C GLY A 133 3.24 -17.73 -7.20
N ASP A 134 4.26 -17.43 -6.41
CA ASP A 134 4.51 -18.07 -5.12
C ASP A 134 5.41 -17.20 -4.23
N ILE A 135 5.26 -17.34 -2.90
CA ILE A 135 6.17 -16.78 -1.89
C ILE A 135 6.40 -17.86 -0.83
N GLU A 136 7.62 -18.39 -0.78
CA GLU A 136 8.05 -19.38 0.22
C GLU A 136 9.27 -18.83 0.99
N GLY A 137 9.07 -18.49 2.25
CA GLY A 137 10.10 -17.94 3.12
C GLY A 137 10.74 -16.67 2.52
N ASP A 138 12.03 -16.77 2.19
CA ASP A 138 12.80 -15.67 1.60
C ASP A 138 12.89 -15.73 0.07
N THR A 139 12.08 -16.55 -0.57
CA THR A 139 12.03 -16.70 -2.04
C THR A 139 10.65 -16.37 -2.56
N ALA A 140 10.58 -15.64 -3.68
CA ALA A 140 9.33 -15.35 -4.38
C ALA A 140 9.50 -15.51 -5.89
N ILE A 141 8.40 -15.89 -6.56
CA ILE A 141 8.32 -15.92 -8.03
C ILE A 141 7.33 -14.84 -8.47
N ALA A 142 7.81 -13.92 -9.30
CA ALA A 142 6.98 -12.89 -9.90
C ALA A 142 6.94 -13.04 -11.42
N PHE A 143 5.76 -12.83 -12.00
CA PHE A 143 5.53 -12.74 -13.44
C PHE A 143 5.19 -11.30 -13.79
N VAL A 144 5.90 -10.72 -14.75
CA VAL A 144 5.72 -9.33 -15.12
C VAL A 144 5.39 -9.22 -16.59
N ALA A 145 4.28 -8.57 -16.91
CA ALA A 145 3.94 -8.10 -18.25
C ALA A 145 4.33 -6.64 -18.38
N ALA A 146 5.08 -6.30 -19.42
CA ALA A 146 5.53 -4.95 -19.68
C ALA A 146 5.48 -4.62 -21.16
N ASP A 147 5.24 -3.35 -21.46
CA ASP A 147 5.46 -2.80 -22.78
C ASP A 147 6.76 -2.00 -22.77
N GLY A 148 7.45 -2.01 -23.90
CA GLY A 148 8.61 -1.18 -24.12
C GLY A 148 8.56 -0.52 -25.47
N SER A 149 9.41 0.49 -25.62
CA SER A 149 9.70 1.13 -26.90
C SER A 149 11.21 1.19 -27.07
N VAL A 150 11.69 0.77 -28.23
CA VAL A 150 13.11 0.76 -28.56
C VAL A 150 13.36 1.60 -29.79
N THR A 151 14.35 2.49 -29.69
CA THR A 151 14.85 3.31 -30.82
C THR A 151 16.35 3.08 -30.95
N ASN A 152 16.83 2.84 -32.15
CA ASN A 152 18.25 2.69 -32.45
C ASN A 152 18.54 2.94 -33.94
N LYS A 153 19.78 2.77 -34.38
CA LYS A 153 20.14 2.93 -35.79
C LYS A 153 19.39 1.98 -36.74
N ASN A 154 19.04 0.78 -36.29
CA ASN A 154 18.36 -0.22 -37.12
C ASN A 154 16.85 0.07 -37.23
N THR A 155 16.32 0.97 -36.40
CA THR A 155 14.94 1.42 -36.49
C THR A 155 14.81 2.77 -37.18
N ASP A 156 15.89 3.27 -37.81
CA ASP A 156 15.96 4.60 -38.43
C ASP A 156 15.45 5.74 -37.51
N GLY A 157 15.71 5.59 -36.20
CA GLY A 157 15.23 6.53 -35.19
C GLY A 157 13.73 6.45 -34.89
N GLN A 158 13.02 5.48 -35.45
CA GLN A 158 11.60 5.27 -35.17
C GLN A 158 11.43 4.41 -33.91
N ALA A 159 10.48 4.78 -33.08
CA ALA A 159 10.13 4.02 -31.89
C ALA A 159 9.44 2.70 -32.28
N GLN A 160 10.02 1.59 -31.90
CA GLN A 160 9.45 0.25 -32.15
C GLN A 160 8.84 -0.29 -30.86
N PRO A 161 7.52 -0.49 -30.80
CA PRO A 161 6.88 -1.08 -29.65
C PRO A 161 7.24 -2.55 -29.47
N ARG A 162 7.41 -2.97 -28.22
CA ARG A 162 7.73 -4.34 -27.83
C ARG A 162 6.88 -4.73 -26.63
N ALA A 163 6.32 -5.93 -26.65
CA ALA A 163 5.70 -6.53 -25.48
C ALA A 163 6.66 -7.55 -24.87
N TYR A 164 6.78 -7.52 -23.55
CA TYR A 164 7.67 -8.38 -22.79
C TYR A 164 6.88 -9.12 -21.72
N ARG A 165 7.28 -10.36 -21.46
CA ARG A 165 6.83 -11.14 -20.33
C ARG A 165 8.06 -11.70 -19.63
N PHE A 166 8.18 -11.44 -18.35
CA PHE A 166 9.30 -11.87 -17.53
C PHE A 166 8.83 -12.78 -16.42
N LYS A 167 9.68 -13.75 -16.08
CA LYS A 167 9.65 -14.47 -14.82
C LYS A 167 10.87 -14.02 -14.01
N LEU A 168 10.63 -13.49 -12.82
CA LEU A 168 11.66 -13.11 -11.87
C LEU A 168 11.66 -14.08 -10.70
N THR A 169 12.84 -14.57 -10.32
CA THR A 169 13.04 -15.21 -9.02
C THR A 169 13.63 -14.17 -8.10
N MET A 170 12.90 -13.88 -7.03
CA MET A 170 13.25 -12.87 -6.04
C MET A 170 13.78 -13.54 -4.77
N LEU A 171 14.80 -12.96 -4.16
CA LEU A 171 15.34 -13.38 -2.86
C LEU A 171 15.30 -12.22 -1.89
N ARG A 172 14.80 -12.48 -0.69
CA ARG A 172 14.82 -11.52 0.41
C ARG A 172 16.22 -11.42 1.01
N LYS A 173 16.72 -10.20 1.16
CA LYS A 173 18.01 -9.90 1.78
C LYS A 173 17.81 -8.75 2.78
N GLY A 174 17.73 -9.10 4.05
CA GLY A 174 17.29 -8.17 5.10
C GLY A 174 15.83 -7.78 4.89
N ASP A 175 15.59 -6.51 4.70
CA ASP A 175 14.28 -5.90 4.44
C ASP A 175 13.94 -5.72 2.94
N LYS A 176 14.83 -6.14 2.02
CA LYS A 176 14.67 -5.93 0.58
C LYS A 176 14.48 -7.22 -0.20
N TRP A 177 13.60 -7.18 -1.19
CA TRP A 177 13.48 -8.21 -2.21
C TRP A 177 14.35 -7.84 -3.41
N LEU A 178 15.24 -8.74 -3.81
CA LEU A 178 16.19 -8.55 -4.92
C LEU A 178 16.05 -9.67 -5.94
N THR A 179 16.20 -9.34 -7.22
CA THR A 179 16.12 -10.30 -8.33
C THR A 179 17.38 -11.15 -8.41
N SER A 180 17.25 -12.46 -8.26
CA SER A 180 18.34 -13.44 -8.37
C SER A 180 18.41 -14.10 -9.74
N ASP A 181 17.29 -14.13 -10.48
CA ASP A 181 17.17 -14.62 -11.83
C ASP A 181 16.08 -13.85 -12.58
N LEU A 182 16.31 -13.58 -13.87
CA LEU A 182 15.36 -12.90 -14.76
C LEU A 182 15.33 -13.62 -16.09
N GLN A 183 14.16 -14.15 -16.44
CA GLN A 183 13.92 -14.91 -17.66
C GLN A 183 12.88 -14.20 -18.53
N LEU A 184 13.18 -14.04 -19.82
CA LEU A 184 12.19 -13.60 -20.81
C LEU A 184 11.34 -14.82 -21.21
N LEU A 185 10.04 -14.69 -21.14
CA LEU A 185 9.08 -15.71 -21.55
C LEU A 185 8.64 -15.43 -23.00
N SER A 186 8.58 -16.47 -23.80
CA SER A 186 8.10 -16.44 -25.19
C SER A 186 6.57 -16.50 -25.27
#